data_8881dfffb6826d62cf8f65f56ed3c695
#
_entry.id   8881dfffb6826d62cf8f65f56ed3c695
#
_cell.length_a   1.000
_cell.length_b   1.000
_cell.length_c   1.000
_cell.angle_alpha   90.00
_cell.angle_beta   90.00
_cell.angle_gamma   90.00
#
_symmetry.space_group_name_H-M   'P 1'
#
loop_
_entity.id
_entity.type
_entity.pdbx_description
1 polymer ?
#
loop_
_entity_poly.entity_id
_entity_poly.type
_entity_poly.pdbx_seq_one_letter_code
_entity_poly.pdbx_strand_id
1 'polypeptide(L)'
;MASFSKTFTIPGKNSDAIFGAISSDIDRFLGKTPIGNVEIQRDEGAKKVSFKSSMASGTLVAKDGALSVEVSLSLLASAFKGKIEEGITRWLDKTFPA
;
A
#
# COMPACT_ATOMS: atom_id res chain seq x y z
N MET A 1 0.70 -18.90 -5.14
CA MET A 1 0.42 -17.51 -4.71
C MET A 1 1.73 -16.76 -4.56
N ALA A 2 1.76 -15.51 -4.97
CA ALA A 2 2.94 -14.66 -4.81
C ALA A 2 2.65 -13.62 -3.74
N SER A 3 3.67 -13.25 -3.00
CA SER A 3 3.56 -12.17 -2.02
C SER A 3 4.87 -11.41 -1.97
N PHE A 4 4.79 -10.18 -1.49
CA PHE A 4 5.99 -9.41 -1.19
C PHE A 4 5.74 -8.52 0.02
N SER A 5 6.80 -8.20 0.72
CA SER A 5 6.76 -7.24 1.80
C SER A 5 7.95 -6.31 1.67
N LYS A 6 7.73 -5.05 2.01
CA LYS A 6 8.75 -4.02 1.87
C LYS A 6 8.54 -2.94 2.92
N THR A 7 9.63 -2.38 3.42
CA THR A 7 9.58 -1.26 4.35
C THR A 7 10.19 -0.04 3.67
N PHE A 8 9.44 1.05 3.65
CA PHE A 8 9.89 2.32 3.09
C PHE A 8 10.29 3.26 4.22
N THR A 9 11.47 3.82 4.14
CA THR A 9 11.92 4.83 5.11
C THR A 9 11.42 6.19 4.67
N ILE A 10 10.76 6.92 5.58
CA ILE A 10 10.16 8.23 5.31
C ILE A 10 10.65 9.20 6.38
N PRO A 11 11.85 9.74 6.23
CA PRO A 11 12.44 10.60 7.27
C PRO A 11 11.61 11.87 7.51
N GLY A 12 11.53 12.30 8.75
CA GLY A 12 10.84 13.53 9.09
C GLY A 12 9.33 13.45 9.18
N LYS A 13 8.75 12.26 8.99
CA LYS A 13 7.30 12.05 9.08
C LYS A 13 6.99 11.12 10.24
N ASN A 14 5.96 11.46 11.03
CA ASN A 14 5.48 10.57 12.07
C ASN A 14 4.38 9.64 11.53
N SER A 15 3.95 8.67 12.33
CA SER A 15 2.95 7.70 11.91
C SER A 15 1.63 8.36 11.53
N ASP A 16 1.20 9.42 12.21
CA ASP A 16 -0.05 10.12 11.90
C ASP A 16 0.01 10.77 10.52
N ALA A 17 1.13 11.43 10.20
CA ALA A 17 1.30 12.09 8.91
C ALA A 17 1.34 11.06 7.77
N ILE A 18 2.05 9.95 7.97
CA ILE A 18 2.15 8.89 6.98
C ILE A 18 0.78 8.23 6.78
N PHE A 19 0.11 7.87 7.86
CA PHE A 19 -1.23 7.27 7.79
C PHE A 19 -2.23 8.19 7.09
N GLY A 20 -2.24 9.48 7.43
CA GLY A 20 -3.14 10.45 6.82
C GLY A 20 -2.93 10.57 5.32
N ALA A 21 -1.68 10.63 4.86
CA ALA A 21 -1.36 10.73 3.45
C ALA A 21 -1.76 9.46 2.69
N ILE A 22 -1.47 8.29 3.25
CA ILE A 22 -1.82 7.01 2.64
C ILE A 22 -3.34 6.84 2.57
N SER A 23 -4.03 7.06 3.69
CA SER A 23 -5.47 6.79 3.74
C SER A 23 -6.28 7.74 2.86
N SER A 24 -5.80 8.95 2.62
CA SER A 24 -6.49 9.89 1.75
C SER A 24 -6.28 9.63 0.26
N ASP A 25 -5.21 8.94 -0.13
CA ASP A 25 -4.86 8.74 -1.53
C ASP A 25 -5.00 7.30 -2.02
N ILE A 26 -5.18 6.34 -1.11
CA ILE A 26 -5.17 4.91 -1.49
C ILE A 26 -6.30 4.54 -2.45
N ASP A 27 -7.47 5.15 -2.31
CA ASP A 27 -8.60 4.90 -3.21
C ASP A 27 -8.21 5.20 -4.65
N ARG A 28 -7.58 6.35 -4.86
CA ARG A 28 -7.17 6.79 -6.20
C ARG A 28 -6.08 5.88 -6.74
N PHE A 29 -5.12 5.51 -5.92
CA PHE A 29 -4.04 4.62 -6.33
C PHE A 29 -4.59 3.26 -6.76
N LEU A 30 -5.43 2.64 -5.92
CA LEU A 30 -5.97 1.31 -6.21
C LEU A 30 -6.92 1.32 -7.40
N GLY A 31 -7.61 2.43 -7.65
CA GLY A 31 -8.46 2.58 -8.82
C GLY A 31 -7.69 2.56 -10.14
N LYS A 32 -6.38 2.79 -10.11
CA LYS A 32 -5.52 2.76 -11.29
C LYS A 32 -4.83 1.42 -11.48
N THR A 33 -4.99 0.49 -10.56
CA THR A 33 -4.33 -0.81 -10.63
C THR A 33 -5.26 -1.83 -11.31
N PRO A 34 -4.71 -2.91 -11.89
CA PRO A 34 -5.52 -3.92 -12.57
C PRO A 34 -6.11 -4.97 -11.61
N ILE A 35 -6.33 -4.64 -10.36
CA ILE A 35 -6.83 -5.60 -9.37
C ILE A 35 -8.34 -5.57 -9.18
N GLY A 36 -9.05 -4.72 -9.93
CA GLY A 36 -10.50 -4.67 -9.92
C GLY A 36 -11.07 -3.93 -8.70
N ASN A 37 -12.30 -4.28 -8.34
CA ASN A 37 -12.95 -3.67 -7.19
C ASN A 37 -12.26 -4.07 -5.89
N VAL A 38 -12.00 -3.10 -5.05
CA VAL A 38 -11.23 -3.28 -3.82
C VAL A 38 -12.02 -2.79 -2.62
N GLU A 39 -12.04 -3.57 -1.56
CA GLU A 39 -12.52 -3.13 -0.26
C GLU A 39 -11.34 -2.56 0.51
N ILE A 40 -11.53 -1.39 1.10
CA ILE A 40 -10.49 -0.71 1.86
C ILE A 40 -10.97 -0.51 3.29
N GLN A 41 -10.12 -0.88 4.24
CA GLN A 41 -10.39 -0.69 5.66
C GLN A 41 -9.27 0.16 6.26
N ARG A 42 -9.66 1.13 7.06
CA ARG A 42 -8.74 2.03 7.73
C ARG A 42 -8.85 1.88 9.24
N ASP A 43 -7.73 1.68 9.91
CA ASP A 43 -7.68 1.56 11.36
C ASP A 43 -6.78 2.67 11.90
N GLU A 44 -7.38 3.76 12.36
CA GLU A 44 -6.65 4.90 12.90
C GLU A 44 -5.86 4.56 14.16
N GLY A 45 -6.39 3.68 14.99
CA GLY A 45 -5.72 3.30 16.22
C GLY A 45 -4.43 2.55 15.97
N ALA A 46 -4.43 1.67 14.96
CA ALA A 46 -3.25 0.90 14.58
C ALA A 46 -2.41 1.59 13.50
N LYS A 47 -2.89 2.71 12.96
CA LYS A 47 -2.25 3.40 11.83
C LYS A 47 -2.06 2.47 10.64
N LYS A 48 -3.10 1.71 10.34
CA LYS A 48 -3.08 0.64 9.35
C LYS A 48 -4.16 0.84 8.31
N VAL A 49 -3.80 0.63 7.05
CA VAL A 49 -4.74 0.59 5.94
C VAL A 49 -4.64 -0.79 5.29
N SER A 50 -5.77 -1.46 5.15
CA SER A 50 -5.83 -2.77 4.50
C SER A 50 -6.70 -2.69 3.26
N PHE A 51 -6.36 -3.47 2.24
CA PHE A 51 -7.22 -3.60 1.07
C PHE A 51 -7.36 -5.06 0.70
N LYS A 52 -8.51 -5.39 0.09
CA LYS A 52 -8.81 -6.75 -0.32
C LYS A 52 -9.61 -6.76 -1.60
N SER A 53 -9.18 -7.57 -2.55
CA SER A 53 -9.92 -7.84 -3.77
C SER A 53 -9.80 -9.33 -4.10
N SER A 54 -10.48 -9.77 -5.16
CA SER A 54 -10.38 -11.16 -5.60
C SER A 54 -8.99 -11.50 -6.13
N MET A 55 -8.20 -10.51 -6.53
CA MET A 55 -6.88 -10.71 -7.13
C MET A 55 -5.73 -10.43 -6.18
N ALA A 56 -5.95 -9.59 -5.18
CA ALA A 56 -4.87 -9.18 -4.29
C ALA A 56 -5.41 -8.72 -2.95
N SER A 57 -4.60 -8.84 -1.93
CA SER A 57 -4.87 -8.22 -0.64
C SER A 57 -3.57 -7.64 -0.09
N GLY A 58 -3.68 -6.64 0.75
CA GLY A 58 -2.48 -6.02 1.30
C GLY A 58 -2.77 -5.21 2.55
N THR A 59 -1.70 -4.89 3.23
CA THR A 59 -1.72 -4.12 4.47
C THR A 59 -0.58 -3.12 4.46
N LEU A 60 -0.90 -1.87 4.82
CA LEU A 60 0.10 -0.82 4.98
C LEU A 60 0.04 -0.34 6.42
N VAL A 61 1.15 -0.42 7.11
CA VAL A 61 1.25 0.00 8.52
C VAL A 61 2.20 1.18 8.63
N ALA A 62 1.67 2.31 9.08
CA ALA A 62 2.45 3.51 9.26
C ALA A 62 3.14 3.51 10.63
N LYS A 63 4.43 3.84 10.63
CA LYS A 63 5.23 3.99 11.84
C LYS A 63 5.96 5.33 11.74
N ASP A 64 6.51 5.78 12.85
CA ASP A 64 7.32 7.00 12.84
C ASP A 64 8.54 6.78 11.95
N GLY A 65 8.61 7.54 10.85
CA GLY A 65 9.72 7.48 9.93
C GLY A 65 9.75 6.28 8.98
N ALA A 66 8.67 5.47 8.94
CA ALA A 66 8.64 4.29 8.07
C ALA A 66 7.23 3.84 7.73
N LEU A 67 7.10 3.13 6.61
CA LEU A 67 5.86 2.49 6.20
C LEU A 67 6.15 1.05 5.82
N SER A 68 5.48 0.11 6.46
CA SER A 68 5.58 -1.31 6.12
C SER A 68 4.44 -1.70 5.19
N VAL A 69 4.78 -2.35 4.09
CA VAL A 69 3.81 -2.78 3.08
C VAL A 69 3.91 -4.29 2.90
N GLU A 70 2.79 -4.98 3.01
CA GLU A 70 2.69 -6.40 2.70
C GLU A 70 1.57 -6.62 1.69
N VAL A 71 1.85 -7.37 0.64
CA VAL A 71 0.88 -7.64 -0.42
C VAL A 71 0.90 -9.12 -0.76
N SER A 72 -0.28 -9.72 -0.86
CA SER A 72 -0.46 -11.10 -1.32
C SER A 72 -1.25 -11.08 -2.62
N LEU A 73 -0.81 -11.84 -3.60
CA LEU A 73 -1.41 -11.88 -4.93
C LEU A 73 -1.96 -13.27 -5.23
N SER A 74 -3.11 -13.33 -5.91
CA SER A 74 -3.65 -14.59 -6.42
C SER A 74 -2.74 -15.13 -7.53
N LEU A 75 -2.98 -16.38 -7.95
CA LEU A 75 -2.22 -16.98 -9.05
C LEU A 75 -2.31 -16.13 -10.33
N LEU A 76 -3.51 -15.61 -10.63
CA LEU A 76 -3.69 -14.77 -11.82
C LEU A 76 -2.94 -13.46 -11.69
N ALA A 77 -3.00 -12.85 -10.51
CA ALA A 77 -2.35 -11.56 -10.29
C ALA A 77 -0.84 -11.68 -10.11
N SER A 78 -0.31 -12.87 -9.83
CA SER A 78 1.12 -13.05 -9.61
C SER A 78 1.95 -12.70 -10.85
N ALA A 79 1.37 -12.81 -12.05
CA ALA A 79 2.02 -12.39 -13.28
C ALA A 79 2.29 -10.86 -13.30
N PHE A 80 1.55 -10.09 -12.51
CA PHE A 80 1.68 -8.64 -12.43
C PHE A 80 2.46 -8.18 -11.21
N LYS A 81 3.09 -9.10 -10.47
CA LYS A 81 3.79 -8.76 -9.23
C LYS A 81 4.78 -7.60 -9.42
N GLY A 82 5.60 -7.65 -10.45
CA GLY A 82 6.58 -6.61 -10.71
C GLY A 82 5.95 -5.25 -10.98
N LYS A 83 4.83 -5.23 -11.73
CA LYS A 83 4.11 -3.99 -12.02
C LYS A 83 3.44 -3.41 -10.79
N ILE A 84 2.87 -4.28 -9.95
CA ILE A 84 2.22 -3.85 -8.71
C ILE A 84 3.26 -3.28 -7.75
N GLU A 85 4.37 -3.97 -7.58
CA GLU A 85 5.46 -3.51 -6.72
C GLU A 85 6.03 -2.17 -7.21
N GLU A 86 6.27 -2.04 -8.51
CA GLU A 86 6.74 -0.81 -9.11
C GLU A 86 5.72 0.33 -8.94
N GLY A 87 4.44 0.03 -9.13
CA GLY A 87 3.37 1.01 -8.94
C GLY A 87 3.29 1.53 -7.52
N ILE A 88 3.41 0.64 -6.55
CA ILE A 88 3.44 1.03 -5.14
C ILE A 88 4.64 1.90 -4.83
N THR A 89 5.82 1.52 -5.32
CA THR A 89 7.04 2.28 -5.13
C THR A 89 6.92 3.69 -5.70
N ARG A 90 6.41 3.82 -6.92
CA ARG A 90 6.19 5.12 -7.55
C ARG A 90 5.19 5.97 -6.80
N TRP A 91 4.10 5.35 -6.35
CA TRP A 91 3.07 6.05 -5.58
C TRP A 91 3.65 6.62 -4.29
N LEU A 92 4.42 5.83 -3.57
CA LEU A 92 5.02 6.26 -2.32
C LEU A 92 6.10 7.32 -2.54
N ASP A 93 6.87 7.21 -3.63
CA ASP A 93 7.86 8.23 -3.97
C ASP A 93 7.21 9.58 -4.28
N LYS A 94 6.03 9.58 -4.90
CA LYS A 94 5.29 10.81 -5.17
C LYS A 94 4.61 11.37 -3.92
N THR A 95 4.10 10.48 -3.08
CA THR A 95 3.41 10.87 -1.86
C THR A 95 4.37 11.41 -0.80
N PHE A 96 5.56 10.83 -0.75
CA PHE A 96 6.61 11.20 0.21
C PHE A 96 7.92 11.50 -0.52
N PRO A 97 8.00 12.61 -1.24
CA PRO A 97 9.24 12.97 -1.93
C PRO A 97 10.36 13.23 -0.94
N ALA A 98 11.54 12.81 -1.30
CA ALA A 98 12.73 12.98 -0.48
C ALA A 98 13.20 14.44 -0.46
#